data_8c227ac6ffc5a3e5628ac62f0b796e27
#
_entry.id   8c227ac6ffc5a3e5628ac62f0b796e27
#
_cell.length_a   1.000
_cell.length_b   1.000
_cell.length_c   1.000
_cell.angle_alpha   90.00
_cell.angle_beta   90.00
_cell.angle_gamma   90.00
#
_symmetry.space_group_name_H-M   'P 1'
#
loop_
_entity.id
_entity.type
_entity.pdbx_description
1 polymer ?
#
loop_
_entity_poly.entity_id
_entity_poly.type
_entity_poly.pdbx_seq_one_letter_code
_entity_poly.pdbx_strand_id
1 'polypeptide(L)'
;MKKHKILLVGEFSNVHWTLAEGLRALGHEVVVASKGDGWKNYKRDIDLRFKHKWDVAKFFYTLQFSNTYKKFDHVQVINFRFLYPEERDVYNRWVFDRLKAHNKSIFLGAFGDDYYWAEACKNNLFPYSNYDALAQGYKDNVYYNQMDRLGNKAAQHLNAYMGAKSDGIIAGLYDYYASYAQSPFTNKLHFIPFPINTDIIPNRVNNIETGEKIRLFLGIQAQRSLWKGTDKLQAWLQEYVSMHADEMELSIAVSVPYDEYVRLYDSAHVFVDQLYSQGFAMNALQAMAKNKIVLSGGEPEMYAMYGNLQSKPVWNITPDKAQVFATLDSIREQKYRIPLLGVESRKFVETFHHYLLVARQYVQVWESAI
;
A
#
# COMPACT_ATOMS: atom_id res chain seq x y z
N MET A 1 -8.33 25.84 -10.81
CA MET A 1 -7.25 25.49 -9.85
C MET A 1 -5.93 26.09 -10.34
N LYS A 2 -5.08 26.53 -9.43
CA LYS A 2 -3.72 26.94 -9.74
C LYS A 2 -2.92 25.76 -10.26
N LYS A 3 -2.17 25.94 -11.35
CA LYS A 3 -1.29 24.90 -11.88
C LYS A 3 -0.03 24.80 -11.03
N HIS A 4 0.30 23.60 -10.55
CA HIS A 4 1.50 23.34 -9.77
C HIS A 4 2.49 22.49 -10.56
N LYS A 5 3.76 22.64 -10.23
CA LYS A 5 4.84 21.75 -10.64
C LYS A 5 5.20 20.83 -9.48
N ILE A 6 5.06 19.52 -9.67
CA ILE A 6 5.09 18.52 -8.59
C ILE A 6 6.14 17.45 -8.91
N LEU A 7 6.94 17.09 -7.89
CA LEU A 7 7.91 16.00 -7.96
C LEU A 7 7.53 14.91 -6.96
N LEU A 8 7.28 13.70 -7.45
CA LEU A 8 7.02 12.51 -6.65
C LEU A 8 8.27 11.63 -6.67
N VAL A 9 8.86 11.34 -5.50
CA VAL A 9 10.12 10.61 -5.39
C VAL A 9 9.93 9.29 -4.65
N GLY A 10 10.35 8.21 -5.29
CA GLY A 10 10.11 6.84 -4.84
C GLY A 10 8.80 6.27 -5.36
N GLU A 11 8.63 4.95 -5.22
CA GLU A 11 7.43 4.24 -5.66
C GLU A 11 7.21 2.98 -4.81
N PHE A 12 6.01 2.83 -4.29
CA PHE A 12 5.52 1.59 -3.69
C PHE A 12 4.15 1.24 -4.28
N SER A 13 4.04 0.04 -4.82
CA SER A 13 2.76 -0.54 -5.28
C SER A 13 1.96 0.33 -6.25
N ASN A 14 2.63 1.14 -7.09
CA ASN A 14 2.04 2.06 -8.08
C ASN A 14 1.31 3.28 -7.50
N VAL A 15 1.57 3.63 -6.24
CA VAL A 15 0.88 4.76 -5.57
C VAL A 15 1.24 6.09 -6.21
N HIS A 16 2.55 6.40 -6.35
CA HIS A 16 2.98 7.68 -6.91
C HIS A 16 2.65 7.82 -8.41
N TRP A 17 2.75 6.72 -9.19
CA TRP A 17 2.37 6.81 -10.60
C TRP A 17 0.87 7.07 -10.76
N THR A 18 0.01 6.34 -10.02
CA THR A 18 -1.44 6.55 -10.07
C THR A 18 -1.85 7.95 -9.58
N LEU A 19 -1.18 8.45 -8.53
CA LEU A 19 -1.34 9.84 -8.08
C LEU A 19 -0.96 10.82 -9.18
N ALA A 20 0.17 10.58 -9.88
CA ALA A 20 0.62 11.43 -10.99
C ALA A 20 -0.38 11.44 -12.14
N GLU A 21 -1.02 10.31 -12.47
CA GLU A 21 -2.10 10.26 -13.47
C GLU A 21 -3.24 11.21 -13.08
N GLY A 22 -3.69 11.17 -11.82
CA GLY A 22 -4.74 12.06 -11.31
C GLY A 22 -4.35 13.54 -11.33
N LEU A 23 -3.15 13.87 -10.87
CA LEU A 23 -2.64 15.22 -10.87
C LEU A 23 -2.47 15.80 -12.28
N ARG A 24 -1.99 14.99 -13.22
CA ARG A 24 -1.87 15.38 -14.65
C ARG A 24 -3.24 15.63 -15.28
N ALA A 25 -4.22 14.76 -14.98
CA ALA A 25 -5.59 14.94 -15.46
C ALA A 25 -6.24 16.22 -14.89
N LEU A 26 -5.81 16.68 -13.70
CA LEU A 26 -6.19 17.98 -13.12
C LEU A 26 -5.41 19.18 -13.69
N GLY A 27 -4.49 18.95 -14.62
CA GLY A 27 -3.73 19.99 -15.31
C GLY A 27 -2.40 20.40 -14.66
N HIS A 28 -1.93 19.68 -13.64
CA HIS A 28 -0.63 19.92 -13.02
C HIS A 28 0.53 19.33 -13.85
N GLU A 29 1.72 19.92 -13.70
CA GLU A 29 2.98 19.39 -14.24
C GLU A 29 3.58 18.42 -13.22
N VAL A 30 3.68 17.13 -13.53
CA VAL A 30 4.11 16.10 -12.58
C VAL A 30 5.26 15.28 -13.13
N VAL A 31 6.29 15.11 -12.32
CA VAL A 31 7.44 14.25 -12.57
C VAL A 31 7.50 13.15 -11.50
N VAL A 32 7.55 11.90 -11.93
CA VAL A 32 7.77 10.74 -11.05
C VAL A 32 9.19 10.25 -11.23
N ALA A 33 9.99 10.30 -10.16
CA ALA A 33 11.36 9.83 -10.12
C ALA A 33 11.45 8.60 -9.19
N SER A 34 11.67 7.40 -9.72
CA SER A 34 11.62 6.19 -8.91
C SER A 34 12.48 5.04 -9.46
N LYS A 35 12.61 3.97 -8.65
CA LYS A 35 13.17 2.68 -9.07
C LYS A 35 12.11 1.71 -9.63
N GLY A 36 10.82 2.08 -9.58
CA GLY A 36 9.70 1.28 -10.09
C GLY A 36 9.28 0.11 -9.19
N ASP A 37 9.59 0.13 -7.90
CA ASP A 37 9.22 -0.91 -6.92
C ASP A 37 9.75 -2.32 -7.30
N GLY A 38 11.04 -2.38 -7.59
CA GLY A 38 11.75 -3.64 -7.84
C GLY A 38 11.29 -4.36 -9.11
N TRP A 39 10.94 -5.64 -8.97
CA TRP A 39 10.54 -6.52 -10.09
C TRP A 39 9.23 -6.09 -10.77
N LYS A 40 8.37 -5.36 -10.08
CA LYS A 40 7.09 -4.85 -10.61
C LYS A 40 7.29 -3.80 -11.70
N ASN A 41 8.43 -3.12 -11.69
CA ASN A 41 8.90 -2.21 -12.74
C ASN A 41 7.85 -1.17 -13.16
N TYR A 42 7.16 -0.56 -12.20
CA TYR A 42 6.15 0.47 -12.46
C TYR A 42 6.69 1.63 -13.27
N LYS A 43 5.81 2.30 -14.00
CA LYS A 43 6.11 3.46 -14.84
C LYS A 43 6.72 4.61 -14.02
N ARG A 44 7.56 5.40 -14.66
CA ARG A 44 8.24 6.59 -14.11
C ARG A 44 8.74 7.49 -15.23
N ASP A 45 8.94 8.76 -14.92
CA ASP A 45 9.53 9.72 -15.86
C ASP A 45 11.06 9.73 -15.75
N ILE A 46 11.58 9.61 -14.52
CA ILE A 46 13.02 9.53 -14.24
C ILE A 46 13.33 8.18 -13.58
N ASP A 47 14.18 7.40 -14.24
CA ASP A 47 14.62 6.11 -13.71
C ASP A 47 15.79 6.29 -12.72
N LEU A 48 15.55 5.91 -11.45
CA LEU A 48 16.53 5.97 -10.37
C LEU A 48 17.18 4.60 -10.09
N ARG A 49 17.12 3.65 -11.01
CA ARG A 49 17.87 2.38 -10.93
C ARG A 49 19.34 2.64 -11.29
N PHE A 50 20.17 2.69 -10.28
CA PHE A 50 21.61 2.87 -10.47
C PHE A 50 22.25 1.52 -10.76
N LYS A 51 22.59 1.26 -12.01
CA LYS A 51 23.24 0.01 -12.46
C LYS A 51 24.75 0.07 -12.23
N HIS A 52 25.33 1.26 -12.34
CA HIS A 52 26.76 1.50 -12.23
C HIS A 52 27.07 2.65 -11.27
N LYS A 53 28.31 2.72 -10.76
CA LYS A 53 28.78 3.85 -9.92
C LYS A 53 28.63 5.21 -10.62
N TRP A 54 28.75 5.22 -11.93
CA TRP A 54 28.58 6.44 -12.74
C TRP A 54 27.14 6.97 -12.73
N ASP A 55 26.13 6.09 -12.66
CA ASP A 55 24.73 6.52 -12.55
C ASP A 55 24.51 7.25 -11.24
N VAL A 56 25.11 6.75 -10.15
CA VAL A 56 25.09 7.38 -8.82
C VAL A 56 25.76 8.75 -8.89
N ALA A 57 26.96 8.84 -9.45
CA ALA A 57 27.69 10.10 -9.59
C ALA A 57 26.89 11.12 -10.44
N LYS A 58 26.32 10.68 -11.56
CA LYS A 58 25.46 11.49 -12.43
C LYS A 58 24.22 12.00 -11.69
N PHE A 59 23.58 11.14 -10.89
CA PHE A 59 22.42 11.53 -10.09
C PHE A 59 22.77 12.64 -9.10
N PHE A 60 23.85 12.46 -8.32
CA PHE A 60 24.28 13.49 -7.36
C PHE A 60 24.70 14.79 -8.05
N TYR A 61 25.41 14.70 -9.17
CA TYR A 61 25.75 15.88 -9.99
C TYR A 61 24.50 16.59 -10.47
N THR A 62 23.53 15.86 -11.05
CA THR A 62 22.25 16.40 -11.54
C THR A 62 21.45 17.05 -10.42
N LEU A 63 21.38 16.41 -9.25
CA LEU A 63 20.67 16.95 -8.08
C LEU A 63 21.29 18.26 -7.60
N GLN A 64 22.62 18.37 -7.64
CA GLN A 64 23.35 19.56 -7.19
C GLN A 64 23.32 20.69 -8.22
N PHE A 65 23.57 20.41 -9.49
CA PHE A 65 23.90 21.44 -10.50
C PHE A 65 22.82 21.64 -11.57
N SER A 66 21.91 20.68 -11.79
CA SER A 66 20.84 20.78 -12.76
C SER A 66 19.54 21.32 -12.13
N ASN A 67 18.62 21.77 -12.98
CA ASN A 67 17.26 22.13 -12.57
C ASN A 67 16.27 20.95 -12.57
N THR A 68 16.72 19.74 -12.89
CA THR A 68 15.87 18.53 -13.02
C THR A 68 15.06 18.25 -11.74
N TYR A 69 15.62 18.51 -10.56
CA TYR A 69 14.98 18.29 -9.26
C TYR A 69 14.70 19.57 -8.49
N LYS A 70 14.67 20.71 -9.16
CA LYS A 70 14.55 22.04 -8.54
C LYS A 70 13.33 22.80 -9.06
N LYS A 71 12.91 23.80 -8.30
CA LYS A 71 11.82 24.74 -8.66
C LYS A 71 10.46 24.05 -8.80
N PHE A 72 10.23 22.97 -8.05
CA PHE A 72 8.91 22.39 -7.87
C PHE A 72 8.16 23.16 -6.78
N ASP A 73 6.85 23.28 -6.95
CA ASP A 73 5.99 23.83 -5.92
C ASP A 73 5.88 22.84 -4.75
N HIS A 74 5.72 21.55 -5.06
CA HIS A 74 5.61 20.48 -4.07
C HIS A 74 6.48 19.31 -4.42
N VAL A 75 7.13 18.74 -3.41
CA VAL A 75 7.85 17.47 -3.48
C VAL A 75 7.20 16.49 -2.50
N GLN A 76 6.89 15.29 -2.94
CA GLN A 76 6.43 14.19 -2.09
C GLN A 76 7.44 13.06 -2.16
N VAL A 77 8.01 12.66 -1.02
CA VAL A 77 8.82 11.43 -0.93
C VAL A 77 7.96 10.28 -0.41
N ILE A 78 8.12 9.08 -0.97
CA ILE A 78 7.25 7.92 -0.71
C ILE A 78 7.36 7.40 0.72
N ASN A 79 8.56 7.50 1.32
CA ASN A 79 8.89 7.01 2.65
C ASN A 79 10.21 7.63 3.10
N PHE A 80 10.65 7.44 4.37
CA PHE A 80 11.92 7.97 4.86
C PHE A 80 13.15 7.34 4.17
N ARG A 81 13.07 6.09 3.72
CA ARG A 81 14.06 5.40 2.86
C ARG A 81 13.57 5.34 1.41
N PHE A 82 13.33 6.51 0.83
CA PHE A 82 12.69 6.64 -0.48
C PHE A 82 13.61 6.30 -1.66
N LEU A 83 14.92 6.24 -1.44
CA LEU A 83 15.90 6.10 -2.53
C LEU A 83 16.91 4.97 -2.31
N TYR A 84 17.46 4.86 -1.10
CA TYR A 84 18.49 3.91 -0.74
C TYR A 84 18.05 3.00 0.41
N PRO A 85 18.59 1.75 0.48
CA PRO A 85 18.38 0.87 1.62
C PRO A 85 19.07 1.40 2.89
N GLU A 86 18.94 0.67 3.98
CA GLU A 86 19.33 1.07 5.35
C GLU A 86 20.77 1.52 5.51
N GLU A 87 21.69 0.82 4.86
CA GLU A 87 23.13 1.15 4.93
C GLU A 87 23.50 2.46 4.25
N ARG A 88 22.51 3.10 3.64
CA ARG A 88 22.70 4.36 2.92
C ARG A 88 21.81 5.50 3.44
N ASP A 89 21.47 5.44 4.72
CA ASP A 89 20.64 6.46 5.39
C ASP A 89 21.21 7.87 5.25
N VAL A 90 22.54 8.02 5.28
CA VAL A 90 23.21 9.30 5.06
C VAL A 90 22.91 9.91 3.68
N TYR A 91 22.76 9.08 2.65
CA TYR A 91 22.42 9.55 1.31
C TYR A 91 20.93 9.92 1.20
N ASN A 92 20.03 9.14 1.82
CA ASN A 92 18.60 9.51 1.90
C ASN A 92 18.44 10.89 2.57
N ARG A 93 19.12 11.13 3.69
CA ARG A 93 19.12 12.41 4.38
C ARG A 93 19.66 13.54 3.50
N TRP A 94 20.82 13.34 2.88
CA TRP A 94 21.43 14.38 2.04
C TRP A 94 20.55 14.73 0.83
N VAL A 95 19.96 13.74 0.15
CA VAL A 95 19.03 13.97 -0.96
C VAL A 95 17.78 14.72 -0.50
N PHE A 96 17.21 14.34 0.64
CA PHE A 96 16.06 15.02 1.22
C PHE A 96 16.38 16.51 1.50
N ASP A 97 17.53 16.80 2.10
CA ASP A 97 17.96 18.18 2.38
C ASP A 97 18.10 19.01 1.10
N ARG A 98 18.62 18.41 0.02
CA ARG A 98 18.73 19.09 -1.29
C ARG A 98 17.38 19.35 -1.92
N LEU A 99 16.48 18.36 -1.86
CA LEU A 99 15.11 18.54 -2.34
C LEU A 99 14.40 19.65 -1.57
N LYS A 100 14.51 19.68 -0.24
CA LYS A 100 13.92 20.74 0.58
C LYS A 100 14.50 22.12 0.28
N ALA A 101 15.82 22.23 0.12
CA ALA A 101 16.49 23.52 -0.10
C ALA A 101 16.18 24.15 -1.48
N HIS A 102 15.76 23.37 -2.47
CA HIS A 102 15.58 23.84 -3.84
C HIS A 102 14.13 23.84 -4.33
N ASN A 103 13.17 23.49 -3.47
CA ASN A 103 11.76 23.42 -3.79
C ASN A 103 10.93 24.15 -2.71
N LYS A 104 9.68 24.51 -3.00
CA LYS A 104 8.89 25.33 -2.07
C LYS A 104 8.42 24.55 -0.84
N SER A 105 7.95 23.31 -1.05
CA SER A 105 7.55 22.44 0.06
C SER A 105 7.96 21.00 -0.17
N ILE A 106 8.12 20.24 0.91
CA ILE A 106 8.41 18.80 0.88
C ILE A 106 7.57 18.05 1.90
N PHE A 107 6.92 16.99 1.44
CA PHE A 107 6.06 16.13 2.24
C PHE A 107 6.66 14.73 2.38
N LEU A 108 6.53 14.17 3.57
CA LEU A 108 6.93 12.80 3.84
C LEU A 108 5.71 11.87 3.70
N GLY A 109 5.81 10.87 2.82
CA GLY A 109 4.86 9.77 2.74
C GLY A 109 5.12 8.73 3.83
N ALA A 110 4.09 8.31 4.54
CA ALA A 110 4.05 7.14 5.37
C ALA A 110 3.26 6.05 4.61
N PHE A 111 3.91 5.48 3.55
CA PHE A 111 3.26 4.54 2.62
C PHE A 111 3.88 3.14 2.65
N GLY A 112 4.72 2.88 3.62
CA GLY A 112 5.36 1.60 3.86
C GLY A 112 5.95 1.54 5.26
N ASP A 113 6.41 0.36 5.63
CA ASP A 113 6.99 0.08 6.93
C ASP A 113 8.14 1.05 7.24
N ASP A 114 8.09 1.66 8.42
CA ASP A 114 9.08 2.61 8.91
C ASP A 114 9.30 2.49 10.43
N TYR A 115 10.08 3.40 11.00
CA TYR A 115 10.38 3.36 12.43
C TYR A 115 9.13 3.50 13.29
N TYR A 116 8.24 4.47 13.00
CA TYR A 116 7.04 4.70 13.83
C TYR A 116 6.06 3.54 13.75
N TRP A 117 5.91 2.94 12.58
CA TRP A 117 5.10 1.73 12.43
C TRP A 117 5.72 0.54 13.18
N ALA A 118 7.05 0.36 13.09
CA ALA A 118 7.75 -0.70 13.81
C ALA A 118 7.60 -0.56 15.34
N GLU A 119 7.73 0.66 15.88
CA GLU A 119 7.51 0.93 17.30
C GLU A 119 6.05 0.72 17.72
N ALA A 120 5.09 1.13 16.90
CA ALA A 120 3.68 0.90 17.15
C ALA A 120 3.35 -0.60 17.28
N CYS A 121 3.90 -1.43 16.36
CA CYS A 121 3.76 -2.87 16.44
C CYS A 121 4.41 -3.47 17.70
N LYS A 122 5.65 -3.06 18.04
CA LYS A 122 6.37 -3.53 19.22
C LYS A 122 5.65 -3.16 20.52
N ASN A 123 5.01 -2.01 20.56
CA ASN A 123 4.27 -1.50 21.71
C ASN A 123 2.81 -1.97 21.75
N ASN A 124 2.43 -2.94 20.92
CA ASN A 124 1.08 -3.51 20.84
C ASN A 124 -0.02 -2.45 20.63
N LEU A 125 0.26 -1.43 19.79
CA LEU A 125 -0.76 -0.47 19.37
C LEU A 125 -1.90 -1.17 18.60
N PHE A 126 -1.57 -2.23 17.88
CA PHE A 126 -2.50 -3.04 17.13
C PHE A 126 -2.76 -4.38 17.83
N PRO A 127 -3.98 -4.95 17.74
CA PRO A 127 -4.32 -6.23 18.35
C PRO A 127 -3.52 -7.40 17.78
N TYR A 128 -3.02 -7.26 16.56
CA TYR A 128 -2.11 -8.19 15.88
C TYR A 128 -1.29 -7.44 14.83
N SER A 129 -0.14 -7.97 14.49
CA SER A 129 0.76 -7.36 13.51
C SER A 129 1.72 -8.38 12.89
N ASN A 130 2.48 -7.94 11.91
CA ASN A 130 3.57 -8.74 11.34
C ASN A 130 4.63 -9.14 12.39
N TYR A 131 4.73 -8.42 13.53
CA TYR A 131 5.60 -8.78 14.65
C TYR A 131 5.18 -10.08 15.33
N ASP A 132 3.87 -10.36 15.42
CA ASP A 132 3.36 -11.58 16.04
C ASP A 132 3.76 -12.83 15.26
N ALA A 133 3.82 -12.72 13.92
CA ALA A 133 4.35 -13.79 13.07
C ALA A 133 5.83 -14.09 13.39
N LEU A 134 6.61 -13.06 13.70
CA LEU A 134 8.04 -13.17 13.98
C LEU A 134 8.36 -13.60 15.40
N ALA A 135 7.52 -13.27 16.37
CA ALA A 135 7.67 -13.68 17.76
C ALA A 135 7.57 -15.21 17.94
N GLN A 136 6.96 -15.92 16.98
CA GLN A 136 6.77 -17.37 16.99
C GLN A 136 8.01 -18.20 16.59
N GLY A 137 9.21 -17.60 16.56
CA GLY A 137 10.46 -18.37 16.43
C GLY A 137 11.24 -18.24 15.13
N TYR A 138 10.86 -17.33 14.25
CA TYR A 138 11.50 -17.15 12.94
C TYR A 138 12.70 -16.15 12.98
N LYS A 139 13.56 -16.27 14.00
CA LYS A 139 14.69 -15.34 14.24
C LYS A 139 15.70 -15.22 13.09
N ASP A 140 15.81 -16.23 12.25
CA ASP A 140 16.76 -16.26 11.12
C ASP A 140 16.14 -15.83 9.79
N ASN A 141 14.91 -15.29 9.80
CA ASN A 141 14.24 -14.85 8.60
C ASN A 141 14.72 -13.46 8.17
N VAL A 142 14.82 -13.22 6.85
CA VAL A 142 15.12 -11.92 6.24
C VAL A 142 14.21 -10.80 6.79
N TYR A 143 12.96 -11.10 7.09
CA TYR A 143 12.00 -10.15 7.63
C TYR A 143 12.22 -9.82 9.10
N TYR A 144 12.66 -10.75 9.93
CA TYR A 144 13.08 -10.44 11.30
C TYR A 144 14.21 -9.41 11.29
N ASN A 145 15.21 -9.61 10.45
CA ASN A 145 16.30 -8.65 10.27
C ASN A 145 15.81 -7.30 9.75
N GLN A 146 14.82 -7.28 8.86
CA GLN A 146 14.21 -6.05 8.37
C GLN A 146 13.49 -5.30 9.50
N MET A 147 12.75 -6.00 10.36
CA MET A 147 12.07 -5.42 11.51
C MET A 147 13.03 -4.81 12.51
N ASP A 148 14.14 -5.50 12.81
CA ASP A 148 15.18 -4.97 13.68
C ASP A 148 15.82 -3.70 13.06
N ARG A 149 16.06 -3.70 11.76
CA ARG A 149 16.58 -2.53 11.03
C ARG A 149 15.61 -1.35 11.01
N LEU A 150 14.30 -1.60 10.97
CA LEU A 150 13.29 -0.54 11.04
C LEU A 150 13.17 0.04 12.45
N GLY A 151 13.32 -0.78 13.49
CA GLY A 151 13.23 -0.37 14.89
C GLY A 151 14.55 0.08 15.52
N ASN A 152 15.64 0.22 14.77
CA ASN A 152 16.93 0.62 15.32
C ASN A 152 17.11 2.15 15.39
N LYS A 153 18.15 2.60 16.15
CA LYS A 153 18.44 4.02 16.35
C LYS A 153 18.71 4.80 15.04
N ALA A 154 19.29 4.16 14.03
CA ALA A 154 19.57 4.84 12.76
C ALA A 154 18.27 5.14 12.00
N ALA A 155 17.34 4.17 11.95
CA ALA A 155 16.00 4.37 11.39
C ALA A 155 15.23 5.44 12.17
N GLN A 156 15.28 5.39 13.52
CA GLN A 156 14.67 6.39 14.39
C GLN A 156 15.16 7.80 14.05
N HIS A 157 16.48 7.99 14.01
CA HIS A 157 17.08 9.30 13.77
C HIS A 157 16.74 9.84 12.37
N LEU A 158 16.80 8.99 11.33
CA LEU A 158 16.48 9.42 9.97
C LEU A 158 14.99 9.78 9.83
N ASN A 159 14.10 8.90 10.31
CA ASN A 159 12.66 9.10 10.21
C ASN A 159 12.22 10.35 11.01
N ALA A 160 12.72 10.50 12.24
CA ALA A 160 12.47 11.68 13.06
C ALA A 160 13.01 12.97 12.41
N TYR A 161 14.20 12.93 11.82
CA TYR A 161 14.80 14.06 11.10
C TYR A 161 13.93 14.49 9.93
N MET A 162 13.53 13.56 9.07
CA MET A 162 12.69 13.87 7.91
C MET A 162 11.29 14.32 8.34
N GLY A 163 10.71 13.66 9.35
CA GLY A 163 9.45 14.05 9.94
C GLY A 163 9.49 15.48 10.47
N ALA A 164 10.54 15.87 11.19
CA ALA A 164 10.69 17.24 11.71
C ALA A 164 10.83 18.29 10.59
N LYS A 165 11.56 17.96 9.52
CA LYS A 165 11.89 18.88 8.42
C LYS A 165 10.83 18.95 7.32
N SER A 166 9.95 17.96 7.19
CA SER A 166 8.86 17.99 6.20
C SER A 166 7.81 19.04 6.58
N ASP A 167 7.14 19.57 5.58
CA ASP A 167 6.06 20.55 5.73
C ASP A 167 4.73 19.87 6.09
N GLY A 168 4.59 18.57 5.79
CA GLY A 168 3.50 17.70 6.22
C GLY A 168 3.87 16.24 6.08
N ILE A 169 3.08 15.37 6.70
CA ILE A 169 3.19 13.91 6.63
C ILE A 169 1.86 13.37 6.13
N ILE A 170 1.91 12.53 5.10
CA ILE A 170 0.70 11.93 4.52
C ILE A 170 0.77 10.42 4.73
N ALA A 171 -0.23 9.86 5.41
CA ALA A 171 -0.40 8.42 5.59
C ALA A 171 -1.53 7.90 4.70
N GLY A 172 -1.28 6.78 4.01
CA GLY A 172 -2.23 6.19 3.05
C GLY A 172 -3.05 5.03 3.60
N LEU A 173 -2.67 4.48 4.77
CA LEU A 173 -3.35 3.39 5.48
C LEU A 173 -3.51 3.75 6.96
N TYR A 174 -4.52 3.13 7.59
CA TYR A 174 -4.77 3.28 9.03
C TYR A 174 -3.56 2.87 9.86
N ASP A 175 -2.90 1.77 9.52
CA ASP A 175 -1.72 1.26 10.22
C ASP A 175 -0.63 2.35 10.35
N TYR A 176 -0.33 3.04 9.25
CA TYR A 176 0.65 4.13 9.27
C TYR A 176 0.13 5.40 9.92
N TYR A 177 -1.14 5.75 9.69
CA TYR A 177 -1.76 6.92 10.32
C TYR A 177 -1.77 6.79 11.83
N ALA A 178 -2.26 5.66 12.38
CA ALA A 178 -2.31 5.40 13.81
C ALA A 178 -0.91 5.41 14.44
N SER A 179 0.09 4.87 13.75
CA SER A 179 1.48 4.90 14.20
C SER A 179 2.04 6.32 14.30
N TYR A 180 1.82 7.14 13.29
CA TYR A 180 2.26 8.55 13.32
C TYR A 180 1.43 9.42 14.25
N ALA A 181 0.19 9.07 14.55
CA ALA A 181 -0.63 9.76 15.56
C ALA A 181 -0.03 9.65 16.98
N GLN A 182 0.82 8.64 17.22
CA GLN A 182 1.60 8.52 18.47
C GLN A 182 2.98 9.21 18.39
N SER A 183 3.32 9.83 17.27
CA SER A 183 4.60 10.51 17.06
C SER A 183 4.54 11.99 17.44
N PRO A 184 5.70 12.69 17.54
CA PRO A 184 5.73 14.14 17.76
C PRO A 184 5.18 14.97 16.57
N PHE A 185 4.70 14.34 15.51
CA PHE A 185 4.31 15.01 14.26
C PHE A 185 2.80 15.01 13.99
N THR A 186 2.00 14.70 14.98
CA THR A 186 0.53 14.64 14.88
C THR A 186 -0.10 15.92 14.33
N ASN A 187 0.48 17.07 14.64
CA ASN A 187 -0.02 18.39 14.19
C ASN A 187 0.09 18.65 12.68
N LYS A 188 0.84 17.82 11.96
CA LYS A 188 1.03 17.92 10.49
C LYS A 188 0.81 16.59 9.78
N LEU A 189 0.13 15.67 10.45
CA LEU A 189 -0.26 14.37 9.92
C LEU A 189 -1.60 14.47 9.21
N HIS A 190 -1.66 13.95 8.00
CA HIS A 190 -2.86 13.87 7.18
C HIS A 190 -3.11 12.44 6.74
N PHE A 191 -4.39 12.03 6.74
CA PHE A 191 -4.80 10.79 6.09
C PHE A 191 -5.29 11.12 4.68
N ILE A 192 -4.68 10.51 3.67
CA ILE A 192 -5.15 10.55 2.28
C ILE A 192 -5.05 9.11 1.75
N PRO A 193 -6.18 8.49 1.38
CA PRO A 193 -6.19 7.10 0.93
C PRO A 193 -5.39 6.90 -0.36
N PHE A 194 -4.92 5.67 -0.59
CA PHE A 194 -4.19 5.34 -1.82
C PHE A 194 -5.07 5.49 -3.07
N PRO A 195 -4.54 6.06 -4.16
CA PRO A 195 -5.28 6.27 -5.39
C PRO A 195 -5.41 5.00 -6.22
N ILE A 196 -6.59 4.79 -6.82
CA ILE A 196 -6.84 3.77 -7.83
C ILE A 196 -7.41 4.44 -9.08
N ASN A 197 -6.79 4.20 -10.23
CA ASN A 197 -7.32 4.65 -11.52
C ASN A 197 -8.40 3.69 -12.01
N THR A 198 -9.63 3.90 -11.54
CA THR A 198 -10.78 3.04 -11.89
C THR A 198 -11.24 3.21 -13.34
N ASP A 199 -10.82 4.28 -14.02
CA ASP A 199 -11.22 4.54 -15.42
C ASP A 199 -10.60 3.53 -16.39
N ILE A 200 -9.41 2.97 -16.04
CA ILE A 200 -8.72 1.96 -16.86
C ILE A 200 -9.00 0.53 -16.40
N ILE A 201 -9.70 0.33 -15.28
CA ILE A 201 -10.03 -1.01 -14.75
C ILE A 201 -11.42 -1.39 -15.23
N PRO A 202 -11.57 -2.45 -16.06
CA PRO A 202 -12.86 -2.86 -16.56
C PRO A 202 -13.87 -3.14 -15.44
N ASN A 203 -15.05 -2.54 -15.55
CA ASN A 203 -16.16 -2.80 -14.64
C ASN A 203 -16.93 -4.04 -15.12
N ARG A 204 -16.51 -5.22 -14.67
CA ARG A 204 -17.18 -6.49 -14.98
C ARG A 204 -17.83 -7.03 -13.73
N VAL A 205 -19.14 -7.25 -13.79
CA VAL A 205 -19.88 -7.84 -12.67
C VAL A 205 -19.29 -9.21 -12.33
N ASN A 206 -19.12 -9.45 -11.05
CA ASN A 206 -18.58 -10.71 -10.52
C ASN A 206 -19.70 -11.76 -10.46
N ASN A 207 -20.15 -12.20 -11.62
CA ASN A 207 -21.26 -13.15 -11.74
C ASN A 207 -20.88 -14.54 -11.25
N ILE A 208 -21.86 -15.24 -10.66
CA ILE A 208 -21.77 -16.64 -10.32
C ILE A 208 -23.05 -17.34 -10.77
N GLU A 209 -22.93 -18.43 -11.53
CA GLU A 209 -24.08 -19.15 -12.05
C GLU A 209 -24.63 -20.18 -11.05
N THR A 210 -25.86 -20.62 -11.29
CA THR A 210 -26.46 -21.69 -10.48
C THR A 210 -25.66 -22.97 -10.68
N GLY A 211 -25.25 -23.59 -9.57
CA GLY A 211 -24.40 -24.80 -9.59
C GLY A 211 -22.89 -24.52 -9.71
N GLU A 212 -22.47 -23.32 -10.05
CA GLU A 212 -21.04 -22.96 -10.11
C GLU A 212 -20.43 -22.89 -8.70
N LYS A 213 -19.14 -23.30 -8.56
CA LYS A 213 -18.40 -23.18 -7.30
C LYS A 213 -17.96 -21.74 -7.06
N ILE A 214 -17.84 -21.35 -5.80
CA ILE A 214 -17.18 -20.10 -5.42
C ILE A 214 -15.69 -20.28 -5.62
N ARG A 215 -15.07 -19.43 -6.46
CA ARG A 215 -13.65 -19.46 -6.75
C ARG A 215 -12.93 -18.46 -5.84
N LEU A 216 -12.08 -19.01 -4.95
CA LEU A 216 -11.14 -18.23 -4.14
C LEU A 216 -9.79 -18.12 -4.86
N PHE A 217 -9.13 -16.99 -4.68
CA PHE A 217 -7.77 -16.77 -5.15
C PHE A 217 -6.87 -16.27 -4.02
N LEU A 218 -5.71 -16.92 -3.84
CA LEU A 218 -4.66 -16.52 -2.93
C LEU A 218 -3.35 -16.30 -3.70
N GLY A 219 -2.86 -15.06 -3.71
CA GLY A 219 -1.55 -14.71 -4.27
C GLY A 219 -0.46 -14.73 -3.21
N ILE A 220 0.56 -15.56 -3.38
CA ILE A 220 1.65 -15.74 -2.42
C ILE A 220 2.96 -15.23 -3.01
N GLN A 221 3.56 -14.26 -2.37
CA GLN A 221 4.97 -13.91 -2.54
C GLN A 221 5.79 -14.78 -1.59
N ALA A 222 6.49 -15.79 -2.11
CA ALA A 222 7.18 -16.79 -1.29
C ALA A 222 8.06 -16.17 -0.19
N GLN A 223 8.82 -15.11 -0.53
CA GLN A 223 9.69 -14.41 0.43
C GLN A 223 8.92 -13.62 1.50
N ARG A 224 7.64 -13.27 1.29
CA ARG A 224 6.81 -12.48 2.21
C ARG A 224 5.67 -13.29 2.85
N SER A 225 5.67 -14.60 2.68
CA SER A 225 4.56 -15.45 3.12
C SER A 225 4.33 -15.35 4.62
N LEU A 226 5.38 -15.52 5.42
CA LEU A 226 5.31 -15.38 6.88
C LEU A 226 4.88 -13.97 7.31
N TRP A 227 5.42 -12.95 6.65
CA TRP A 227 5.12 -11.56 6.93
C TRP A 227 3.64 -11.21 6.72
N LYS A 228 3.03 -11.77 5.68
CA LYS A 228 1.63 -11.55 5.35
C LYS A 228 0.68 -12.56 5.99
N GLY A 229 1.19 -13.64 6.59
CA GLY A 229 0.39 -14.75 7.08
C GLY A 229 -0.24 -15.59 5.96
N THR A 230 0.28 -15.49 4.73
CA THR A 230 -0.25 -16.27 3.59
C THR A 230 0.12 -17.75 3.66
N ASP A 231 1.12 -18.13 4.43
CA ASP A 231 1.44 -19.53 4.79
C ASP A 231 0.30 -20.15 5.61
N LYS A 232 -0.21 -19.46 6.62
CA LYS A 232 -1.36 -19.88 7.41
C LYS A 232 -2.64 -19.90 6.57
N LEU A 233 -2.87 -18.81 5.80
CA LEU A 233 -4.01 -18.72 4.90
C LEU A 233 -4.03 -19.89 3.91
N GLN A 234 -2.90 -20.23 3.31
CA GLN A 234 -2.81 -21.36 2.40
C GLN A 234 -3.29 -22.65 3.05
N ALA A 235 -2.76 -22.99 4.23
CA ALA A 235 -3.14 -24.20 4.94
C ALA A 235 -4.62 -24.21 5.35
N TRP A 236 -5.12 -23.09 5.89
CA TRP A 236 -6.51 -22.96 6.34
C TRP A 236 -7.51 -22.99 5.18
N LEU A 237 -7.21 -22.32 4.07
CA LEU A 237 -8.07 -22.32 2.90
C LEU A 237 -8.11 -23.68 2.22
N GLN A 238 -6.97 -24.40 2.13
CA GLN A 238 -6.93 -25.78 1.61
C GLN A 238 -7.78 -26.72 2.47
N GLU A 239 -7.65 -26.63 3.80
CA GLU A 239 -8.47 -27.41 4.72
C GLU A 239 -9.97 -27.09 4.57
N TYR A 240 -10.34 -25.80 4.59
CA TYR A 240 -11.73 -25.39 4.46
C TYR A 240 -12.35 -25.82 3.13
N VAL A 241 -11.65 -25.60 2.01
CA VAL A 241 -12.14 -25.99 0.68
C VAL A 241 -12.24 -27.51 0.54
N SER A 242 -11.36 -28.30 1.20
CA SER A 242 -11.50 -29.75 1.19
C SER A 242 -12.78 -30.25 1.87
N MET A 243 -13.26 -29.54 2.89
CA MET A 243 -14.53 -29.84 3.57
C MET A 243 -15.77 -29.40 2.76
N HIS A 244 -15.59 -28.46 1.82
CA HIS A 244 -16.67 -27.87 1.00
C HIS A 244 -16.37 -27.96 -0.50
N ALA A 245 -15.77 -29.08 -0.93
CA ALA A 245 -15.26 -29.26 -2.29
C ALA A 245 -16.37 -29.19 -3.38
N ASP A 246 -17.61 -29.45 -3.02
CA ASP A 246 -18.74 -29.34 -3.95
C ASP A 246 -19.20 -27.88 -4.19
N GLU A 247 -18.90 -26.98 -3.27
CA GLU A 247 -19.35 -25.58 -3.29
C GLU A 247 -18.25 -24.56 -3.59
N MET A 248 -17.00 -24.91 -3.29
CA MET A 248 -15.86 -23.98 -3.38
C MET A 248 -14.65 -24.59 -4.07
N GLU A 249 -13.83 -23.74 -4.66
CA GLU A 249 -12.52 -24.12 -5.21
C GLU A 249 -11.48 -23.03 -4.92
N LEU A 250 -10.22 -23.40 -4.80
CA LEU A 250 -9.10 -22.53 -4.45
C LEU A 250 -8.03 -22.55 -5.52
N SER A 251 -7.71 -21.37 -6.05
CA SER A 251 -6.54 -21.14 -6.89
C SER A 251 -5.44 -20.45 -6.09
N ILE A 252 -4.24 -21.01 -6.11
CA ILE A 252 -3.07 -20.44 -5.41
C ILE A 252 -2.01 -20.10 -6.45
N ALA A 253 -1.52 -18.85 -6.42
CA ALA A 253 -0.43 -18.39 -7.26
C ALA A 253 0.81 -18.10 -6.40
N VAL A 254 1.85 -18.93 -6.51
CA VAL A 254 3.11 -18.75 -5.79
C VAL A 254 4.20 -18.31 -6.76
N SER A 255 4.52 -17.02 -6.77
CA SER A 255 5.59 -16.45 -7.61
C SER A 255 5.49 -16.85 -9.10
N VAL A 256 4.29 -16.97 -9.63
CA VAL A 256 4.02 -17.30 -11.03
C VAL A 256 4.26 -16.10 -11.96
N PRO A 257 4.42 -16.32 -13.29
CA PRO A 257 4.45 -15.25 -14.28
C PRO A 257 3.24 -14.33 -14.18
N TYR A 258 3.43 -13.04 -14.48
CA TYR A 258 2.40 -12.01 -14.32
C TYR A 258 1.10 -12.32 -15.07
N ASP A 259 1.18 -12.82 -16.31
CA ASP A 259 -0.01 -13.14 -17.13
C ASP A 259 -0.82 -14.29 -16.53
N GLU A 260 -0.15 -15.29 -15.96
CA GLU A 260 -0.81 -16.39 -15.26
C GLU A 260 -1.45 -15.89 -13.95
N TYR A 261 -0.73 -15.05 -13.19
CA TYR A 261 -1.28 -14.41 -12.00
C TYR A 261 -2.57 -13.65 -12.33
N VAL A 262 -2.55 -12.81 -13.37
CA VAL A 262 -3.72 -12.02 -13.78
C VAL A 262 -4.88 -12.91 -14.21
N ARG A 263 -4.62 -13.99 -14.96
CA ARG A 263 -5.66 -14.93 -15.39
C ARG A 263 -6.36 -15.61 -14.20
N LEU A 264 -5.59 -16.12 -13.23
CA LEU A 264 -6.13 -16.75 -12.02
C LEU A 264 -6.90 -15.74 -11.17
N TYR A 265 -6.33 -14.56 -10.99
CA TYR A 265 -6.94 -13.46 -10.27
C TYR A 265 -8.26 -13.00 -10.91
N ASP A 266 -8.31 -12.83 -12.24
CA ASP A 266 -9.52 -12.35 -12.94
C ASP A 266 -10.65 -13.39 -12.92
N SER A 267 -10.34 -14.69 -12.89
CA SER A 267 -11.32 -15.77 -12.82
C SER A 267 -11.97 -15.94 -11.43
N ALA A 268 -11.35 -15.41 -10.37
CA ALA A 268 -11.85 -15.59 -9.01
C ALA A 268 -13.07 -14.74 -8.68
N HIS A 269 -13.91 -15.22 -7.76
CA HIS A 269 -14.97 -14.45 -7.12
C HIS A 269 -14.50 -13.72 -5.87
N VAL A 270 -13.60 -14.36 -5.12
CA VAL A 270 -13.10 -13.91 -3.82
C VAL A 270 -11.58 -13.82 -3.87
N PHE A 271 -11.06 -12.66 -3.52
CA PHE A 271 -9.62 -12.39 -3.40
C PHE A 271 -9.22 -12.42 -1.92
N VAL A 272 -8.22 -13.22 -1.57
CA VAL A 272 -7.67 -13.30 -0.22
C VAL A 272 -6.29 -12.65 -0.20
N ASP A 273 -6.08 -11.63 0.65
CA ASP A 273 -4.85 -10.82 0.64
C ASP A 273 -3.88 -11.22 1.76
N GLN A 274 -4.19 -10.89 3.03
CA GLN A 274 -3.26 -11.08 4.15
C GLN A 274 -3.94 -11.04 5.51
N LEU A 275 -3.26 -11.59 6.56
CA LEU A 275 -3.76 -11.66 7.94
C LEU A 275 -3.27 -10.51 8.83
N TYR A 276 -2.02 -10.07 8.65
CA TYR A 276 -1.35 -9.19 9.61
C TYR A 276 -1.42 -7.70 9.22
N SER A 277 -2.60 -7.19 8.86
CA SER A 277 -2.85 -5.78 8.57
C SER A 277 -4.18 -5.34 9.15
N GLN A 278 -4.25 -4.15 9.70
CA GLN A 278 -5.49 -3.58 10.22
C GLN A 278 -6.37 -3.02 9.07
N GLY A 279 -5.75 -2.72 7.94
CA GLY A 279 -6.40 -2.14 6.78
C GLY A 279 -6.08 -2.87 5.48
N PHE A 280 -6.78 -2.46 4.43
CA PHE A 280 -6.63 -3.01 3.07
C PHE A 280 -5.76 -2.12 2.21
N ALA A 281 -4.74 -2.72 1.58
CA ALA A 281 -3.76 -2.02 0.76
C ALA A 281 -4.03 -2.17 -0.74
N MET A 282 -3.08 -1.76 -1.59
CA MET A 282 -3.23 -1.64 -3.04
C MET A 282 -3.73 -2.92 -3.75
N ASN A 283 -3.31 -4.13 -3.30
CA ASN A 283 -3.78 -5.38 -3.91
C ASN A 283 -5.29 -5.58 -3.67
N ALA A 284 -5.72 -5.38 -2.43
CA ALA A 284 -7.12 -5.43 -2.03
C ALA A 284 -7.95 -4.40 -2.79
N LEU A 285 -7.47 -3.15 -2.85
CA LEU A 285 -8.15 -2.06 -3.59
C LEU A 285 -8.28 -2.35 -5.09
N GLN A 286 -7.27 -2.94 -5.72
CA GLN A 286 -7.35 -3.37 -7.12
C GLN A 286 -8.36 -4.50 -7.31
N ALA A 287 -8.45 -5.44 -6.36
CA ALA A 287 -9.46 -6.50 -6.38
C ALA A 287 -10.88 -5.93 -6.26
N MET A 288 -11.08 -5.02 -5.32
CA MET A 288 -12.34 -4.31 -5.15
C MET A 288 -12.74 -3.54 -6.41
N ALA A 289 -11.78 -2.85 -7.06
CA ALA A 289 -12.01 -2.15 -8.32
C ALA A 289 -12.42 -3.08 -9.48
N LYS A 290 -12.12 -4.38 -9.39
CA LYS A 290 -12.54 -5.44 -10.32
C LYS A 290 -13.81 -6.17 -9.87
N ASN A 291 -14.59 -5.58 -8.97
CA ASN A 291 -15.79 -6.18 -8.37
C ASN A 291 -15.54 -7.51 -7.65
N LYS A 292 -14.35 -7.72 -7.06
CA LYS A 292 -14.11 -8.92 -6.26
C LYS A 292 -14.54 -8.72 -4.81
N ILE A 293 -15.01 -9.78 -4.18
CA ILE A 293 -15.09 -9.84 -2.72
C ILE A 293 -13.66 -9.95 -2.20
N VAL A 294 -13.32 -9.21 -1.15
CA VAL A 294 -11.97 -9.18 -0.60
C VAL A 294 -11.96 -9.60 0.86
N LEU A 295 -11.11 -10.58 1.19
CA LEU A 295 -10.73 -10.95 2.54
C LEU A 295 -9.35 -10.36 2.85
N SER A 296 -9.30 -9.42 3.79
CA SER A 296 -8.08 -8.72 4.21
C SER A 296 -8.30 -8.08 5.58
N GLY A 297 -7.32 -7.32 6.09
CA GLY A 297 -7.57 -6.41 7.19
C GLY A 297 -8.65 -5.39 6.82
N GLY A 298 -9.61 -5.20 7.69
CA GLY A 298 -10.74 -4.28 7.51
C GLY A 298 -11.34 -3.92 8.87
N GLU A 299 -10.44 -3.55 9.82
CA GLU A 299 -10.83 -3.22 11.17
C GLU A 299 -11.76 -1.97 11.22
N PRO A 300 -12.64 -1.85 12.22
CA PRO A 300 -13.53 -0.70 12.37
C PRO A 300 -12.82 0.64 12.32
N GLU A 301 -11.62 0.71 12.90
CA GLU A 301 -10.78 1.91 12.96
C GLU A 301 -10.30 2.35 11.57
N MET A 302 -10.01 1.40 10.67
CA MET A 302 -9.69 1.72 9.27
C MET A 302 -10.89 2.36 8.59
N TYR A 303 -12.09 1.81 8.79
CA TYR A 303 -13.30 2.37 8.20
C TYR A 303 -13.69 3.73 8.80
N ALA A 304 -13.38 3.98 10.07
CA ALA A 304 -13.60 5.28 10.70
C ALA A 304 -12.86 6.43 10.00
N MET A 305 -11.76 6.13 9.30
CA MET A 305 -11.03 7.12 8.47
C MET A 305 -11.85 7.64 7.28
N TYR A 306 -12.89 6.93 6.88
CA TYR A 306 -13.78 7.31 5.77
C TYR A 306 -15.12 7.89 6.24
N GLY A 307 -15.31 8.08 7.55
CA GLY A 307 -16.56 8.60 8.14
C GLY A 307 -17.61 7.53 8.38
N ASN A 308 -18.88 7.95 8.48
CA ASN A 308 -20.00 7.03 8.72
C ASN A 308 -20.36 6.29 7.43
N LEU A 309 -19.94 5.05 7.30
CA LEU A 309 -20.20 4.19 6.16
C LEU A 309 -21.41 3.30 6.38
N GLN A 310 -22.26 3.17 5.36
CA GLN A 310 -23.37 2.21 5.35
C GLN A 310 -22.92 0.78 5.03
N SER A 311 -21.81 0.63 4.31
CA SER A 311 -21.24 -0.67 3.89
C SER A 311 -19.75 -0.72 4.18
N LYS A 312 -19.29 -1.87 4.66
CA LYS A 312 -17.88 -2.22 4.88
C LYS A 312 -17.52 -3.37 3.93
N PRO A 313 -17.08 -3.09 2.70
CA PRO A 313 -17.04 -4.10 1.63
C PRO A 313 -15.90 -5.13 1.80
N VAL A 314 -14.86 -4.84 2.59
CA VAL A 314 -13.81 -5.82 2.90
C VAL A 314 -14.29 -6.71 4.04
N TRP A 315 -14.23 -8.01 3.82
CA TRP A 315 -14.48 -9.03 4.83
C TRP A 315 -13.24 -9.16 5.69
N ASN A 316 -13.33 -8.59 6.90
CA ASN A 316 -12.20 -8.58 7.83
C ASN A 316 -11.81 -10.00 8.22
N ILE A 317 -10.52 -10.32 8.06
CA ILE A 317 -9.92 -11.56 8.53
C ILE A 317 -8.73 -11.25 9.45
N THR A 318 -8.61 -12.03 10.51
CA THR A 318 -7.58 -11.90 11.54
C THR A 318 -6.73 -13.17 11.59
N PRO A 319 -5.60 -13.20 12.31
CA PRO A 319 -4.79 -14.41 12.47
C PRO A 319 -5.45 -15.46 13.41
N ASP A 320 -6.76 -15.61 13.30
CA ASP A 320 -7.59 -16.61 13.97
C ASP A 320 -8.29 -17.50 12.91
N LYS A 321 -7.95 -18.80 12.93
CA LYS A 321 -8.50 -19.79 12.00
C LYS A 321 -10.02 -19.90 12.08
N ALA A 322 -10.58 -19.89 13.29
CA ALA A 322 -12.02 -20.03 13.48
C ALA A 322 -12.78 -18.83 12.90
N GLN A 323 -12.22 -17.62 13.08
CA GLN A 323 -12.78 -16.39 12.51
C GLN A 323 -12.71 -16.40 10.98
N VAL A 324 -11.60 -16.88 10.38
CA VAL A 324 -11.48 -17.03 8.92
C VAL A 324 -12.52 -18.03 8.39
N PHE A 325 -12.71 -19.15 9.06
CA PHE A 325 -13.71 -20.15 8.67
C PHE A 325 -15.13 -19.60 8.75
N ALA A 326 -15.49 -18.91 9.84
CA ALA A 326 -16.79 -18.26 9.97
C ALA A 326 -17.04 -17.21 8.88
N THR A 327 -15.99 -16.50 8.46
CA THR A 327 -16.07 -15.54 7.34
C THR A 327 -16.36 -16.27 6.02
N LEU A 328 -15.70 -17.41 5.78
CA LEU A 328 -15.94 -18.22 4.59
C LEU A 328 -17.34 -18.85 4.58
N ASP A 329 -17.84 -19.30 5.74
CA ASP A 329 -19.23 -19.77 5.90
C ASP A 329 -20.23 -18.68 5.51
N SER A 330 -20.01 -17.46 6.01
CA SER A 330 -20.87 -16.31 5.68
C SER A 330 -20.88 -15.98 4.18
N ILE A 331 -19.75 -16.11 3.49
CA ILE A 331 -19.65 -15.90 2.04
C ILE A 331 -20.38 -17.05 1.30
N ARG A 332 -20.20 -18.30 1.74
CA ARG A 332 -20.83 -19.45 1.14
C ARG A 332 -22.37 -19.37 1.23
N GLU A 333 -22.89 -19.04 2.40
CA GLU A 333 -24.32 -18.86 2.64
C GLU A 333 -24.93 -17.72 1.81
N GLN A 334 -24.11 -16.70 1.52
CA GLN A 334 -24.52 -15.54 0.71
C GLN A 334 -24.06 -15.63 -0.77
N LYS A 335 -23.79 -16.82 -1.27
CA LYS A 335 -23.27 -17.07 -2.63
C LYS A 335 -24.04 -16.28 -3.71
N TYR A 336 -25.37 -16.26 -3.65
CA TYR A 336 -26.22 -15.54 -4.60
C TYR A 336 -26.05 -14.00 -4.54
N ARG A 337 -25.44 -13.46 -3.50
CA ARG A 337 -25.16 -12.03 -3.35
C ARG A 337 -23.76 -11.63 -3.88
N ILE A 338 -22.95 -12.58 -4.32
CA ILE A 338 -21.59 -12.28 -4.84
C ILE A 338 -21.57 -11.15 -5.87
N PRO A 339 -22.48 -11.09 -6.85
CA PRO A 339 -22.53 -9.98 -7.80
C PRO A 339 -22.75 -8.62 -7.14
N LEU A 340 -23.68 -8.55 -6.18
CA LEU A 340 -23.99 -7.33 -5.44
C LEU A 340 -22.83 -6.89 -4.56
N LEU A 341 -22.24 -7.82 -3.79
CA LEU A 341 -21.09 -7.56 -2.92
C LEU A 341 -19.87 -7.07 -3.71
N GLY A 342 -19.66 -7.60 -4.90
CA GLY A 342 -18.64 -7.12 -5.82
C GLY A 342 -18.88 -5.68 -6.28
N VAL A 343 -20.11 -5.32 -6.62
CA VAL A 343 -20.49 -3.94 -6.98
C VAL A 343 -20.28 -2.99 -5.80
N GLU A 344 -20.63 -3.39 -4.58
CA GLU A 344 -20.39 -2.60 -3.37
C GLU A 344 -18.88 -2.36 -3.13
N SER A 345 -18.03 -3.39 -3.35
CA SER A 345 -16.58 -3.28 -3.28
C SER A 345 -16.05 -2.22 -4.24
N ARG A 346 -16.45 -2.28 -5.51
CA ARG A 346 -16.05 -1.30 -6.52
C ARG A 346 -16.54 0.10 -6.20
N LYS A 347 -17.81 0.24 -5.81
CA LYS A 347 -18.39 1.54 -5.44
C LYS A 347 -17.62 2.21 -4.31
N PHE A 348 -17.14 1.45 -3.33
CA PHE A 348 -16.29 1.98 -2.28
C PHE A 348 -15.00 2.57 -2.84
N VAL A 349 -14.31 1.85 -3.74
CA VAL A 349 -13.07 2.33 -4.38
C VAL A 349 -13.34 3.59 -5.21
N GLU A 350 -14.39 3.62 -6.00
CA GLU A 350 -14.78 4.79 -6.80
C GLU A 350 -15.11 6.01 -5.94
N THR A 351 -15.70 5.78 -4.75
CA THR A 351 -16.09 6.86 -3.83
C THR A 351 -14.92 7.45 -3.08
N PHE A 352 -13.95 6.63 -2.63
CA PHE A 352 -12.91 7.09 -1.70
C PHE A 352 -11.49 7.02 -2.26
N HIS A 353 -11.24 6.16 -3.24
CA HIS A 353 -9.91 5.89 -3.79
C HIS A 353 -9.75 6.31 -5.25
N HIS A 354 -10.79 6.88 -5.87
CA HIS A 354 -10.70 7.34 -7.25
C HIS A 354 -9.56 8.34 -7.41
N TYR A 355 -8.64 8.08 -8.32
CA TYR A 355 -7.38 8.82 -8.47
C TYR A 355 -7.53 10.34 -8.61
N LEU A 356 -8.60 10.83 -9.24
CA LEU A 356 -8.89 12.27 -9.34
C LEU A 356 -9.31 12.88 -8.00
N LEU A 357 -10.10 12.17 -7.20
CA LEU A 357 -10.52 12.63 -5.87
C LEU A 357 -9.32 12.68 -4.93
N VAL A 358 -8.52 11.61 -4.92
CA VAL A 358 -7.29 11.53 -4.12
C VAL A 358 -6.31 12.63 -4.54
N ALA A 359 -6.09 12.85 -5.84
CA ALA A 359 -5.22 13.92 -6.32
C ALA A 359 -5.66 15.31 -5.84
N ARG A 360 -6.97 15.59 -5.78
CA ARG A 360 -7.49 16.85 -5.23
C ARG A 360 -7.19 16.99 -3.74
N GLN A 361 -7.33 15.93 -2.96
CA GLN A 361 -6.98 15.93 -1.53
C GLN A 361 -5.50 16.24 -1.30
N TYR A 362 -4.61 15.66 -2.12
CA TYR A 362 -3.17 15.97 -2.07
C TYR A 362 -2.91 17.46 -2.34
N VAL A 363 -3.52 18.03 -3.39
CA VAL A 363 -3.36 19.46 -3.71
C VAL A 363 -3.84 20.33 -2.55
N GLN A 364 -5.01 20.04 -1.96
CA GLN A 364 -5.53 20.77 -0.81
C GLN A 364 -4.58 20.75 0.38
N VAL A 365 -4.04 19.58 0.73
CA VAL A 365 -3.07 19.45 1.83
C VAL A 365 -1.77 20.19 1.51
N TRP A 366 -1.26 20.05 0.30
CA TRP A 366 -0.03 20.75 -0.08
C TRP A 366 -0.19 22.29 -0.08
N GLU A 367 -1.33 22.80 -0.53
CA GLU A 367 -1.61 24.24 -0.53
C GLU A 367 -1.83 24.81 0.88
N SER A 368 -2.40 24.03 1.80
CA SER A 368 -2.65 24.46 3.19
C SER A 368 -1.40 24.54 4.06
N ALA A 369 -0.31 23.90 3.66
CA ALA A 369 0.96 23.85 4.41
C ALA A 369 1.96 24.95 4.01
N ILE A 370 1.62 25.81 3.04
CA ILE A 370 2.42 26.95 2.54
C ILE A 370 1.81 28.24 3.02
#